data_0d8373673f6a7c23686daca0cb59d7df
#
_entry.id   0d8373673f6a7c23686daca0cb59d7df
#
_cell.length_a   1.000
_cell.length_b   1.000
_cell.length_c   1.000
_cell.angle_alpha   90.00
_cell.angle_beta   90.00
_cell.angle_gamma   90.00
#
_symmetry.space_group_name_H-M   'P 1'
#
loop_
_entity.id
_entity.type
_entity.pdbx_description
1 polymer ?
#
loop_
_entity_poly.entity_id
_entity_poly.type
_entity_poly.pdbx_seq_one_letter_code
_entity_poly.pdbx_strand_id
1 'polypeptide(L)'
;RTEATGYGLLYLTQELMKDHGETMEGKTVVVSGAGNVAIYAIQKAHQMGAKVVTCSDSTGWIYDPEGIDVDLLKEVKEVKRARLTEYAAARPSAEYHEGRGVWQIKCDIALPCATQNELLIDDAKQLVANGVKAVCEGANMPTTIEATEYLQENGVWFVGGKAANAGGVATSALEMS
;
A
#
# COMPACT_ATOMS: atom_id res chain seq x y z
N ARG A 1 -16.13 -5.88 -8.01
CA ARG A 1 -14.92 -6.11 -8.80
C ARG A 1 -13.69 -5.37 -8.26
N THR A 2 -13.83 -4.07 -8.04
CA THR A 2 -12.74 -3.29 -7.45
C THR A 2 -12.45 -3.75 -6.03
N GLU A 3 -13.49 -4.12 -5.29
CA GLU A 3 -13.34 -4.71 -3.97
C GLU A 3 -12.52 -5.98 -4.05
N ALA A 4 -12.81 -6.82 -5.05
CA ALA A 4 -12.10 -8.08 -5.24
C ALA A 4 -10.61 -7.84 -5.49
N THR A 5 -10.27 -6.79 -6.25
CA THR A 5 -8.87 -6.46 -6.52
C THR A 5 -8.14 -6.07 -5.23
N GLY A 6 -8.76 -5.20 -4.43
CA GLY A 6 -8.16 -4.78 -3.16
C GLY A 6 -8.03 -5.93 -2.18
N TYR A 7 -9.08 -6.74 -2.07
CA TYR A 7 -9.06 -7.89 -1.17
C TYR A 7 -8.06 -8.94 -1.64
N GLY A 8 -8.00 -9.18 -2.96
CA GLY A 8 -7.05 -10.14 -3.53
C GLY A 8 -5.61 -9.75 -3.26
N LEU A 9 -5.32 -8.46 -3.34
CA LEU A 9 -4.00 -7.94 -3.02
C LEU A 9 -3.61 -8.30 -1.59
N LEU A 10 -4.50 -8.13 -0.65
CA LEU A 10 -4.22 -8.42 0.75
C LEU A 10 -4.13 -9.92 1.02
N TYR A 11 -4.93 -10.73 0.35
CA TYR A 11 -4.78 -12.19 0.47
C TYR A 11 -3.42 -12.64 -0.04
N LEU A 12 -2.98 -12.08 -1.17
CA LEU A 12 -1.67 -12.38 -1.73
C LEU A 12 -0.55 -11.92 -0.79
N THR A 13 -0.69 -10.73 -0.23
CA THR A 13 0.26 -10.19 0.74
C THR A 13 0.34 -11.08 1.97
N GLN A 14 -0.82 -11.53 2.46
CA GLN A 14 -0.89 -12.43 3.61
C GLN A 14 -0.16 -13.74 3.33
N GLU A 15 -0.36 -14.31 2.14
CA GLU A 15 0.31 -15.55 1.77
C GLU A 15 1.81 -15.35 1.66
N LEU A 16 2.24 -14.23 1.11
CA LEU A 16 3.66 -13.90 1.02
C LEU A 16 4.30 -13.83 2.39
N MET A 17 3.64 -13.15 3.33
CA MET A 17 4.14 -13.02 4.69
C MET A 17 4.20 -14.39 5.36
N LYS A 18 3.15 -15.19 5.20
CA LYS A 18 3.06 -16.53 5.79
C LYS A 18 4.18 -17.43 5.27
N ASP A 19 4.51 -17.34 3.98
CA ASP A 19 5.59 -18.13 3.39
C ASP A 19 6.94 -17.81 4.04
N HIS A 20 7.07 -16.64 4.62
CA HIS A 20 8.30 -16.22 5.30
C HIS A 20 8.18 -16.26 6.83
N GLY A 21 7.15 -16.95 7.33
CA GLY A 21 6.98 -17.09 8.77
C GLY A 21 6.46 -15.84 9.48
N GLU A 22 5.86 -14.93 8.75
CA GLU A 22 5.32 -13.68 9.30
C GLU A 22 3.80 -13.68 9.25
N THR A 23 3.20 -12.76 10.02
CA THR A 23 1.76 -12.56 10.00
C THR A 23 1.45 -11.11 9.63
N MET A 24 0.19 -10.86 9.28
CA MET A 24 -0.26 -9.49 9.01
C MET A 24 -0.50 -8.73 10.31
N GLU A 25 -0.83 -9.44 11.36
CA GLU A 25 -1.17 -8.83 12.64
C GLU A 25 -0.01 -8.01 13.20
N GLY A 26 -0.30 -6.78 13.60
CA GLY A 26 0.69 -5.89 14.19
C GLY A 26 1.62 -5.22 13.20
N LYS A 27 1.49 -5.49 11.91
CA LYS A 27 2.35 -4.89 10.90
C LYS A 27 1.89 -3.47 10.55
N THR A 28 2.84 -2.60 10.27
CA THR A 28 2.55 -1.26 9.79
C THR A 28 2.59 -1.27 8.26
N VAL A 29 1.54 -0.77 7.64
CA VAL A 29 1.37 -0.80 6.19
C VAL A 29 1.27 0.63 5.65
N VAL A 30 1.99 0.92 4.58
CA VAL A 30 1.92 2.19 3.86
C VAL A 30 1.26 1.92 2.51
N VAL A 31 0.19 2.66 2.24
CA VAL A 31 -0.58 2.52 1.00
C VAL A 31 -0.56 3.85 0.26
N SER A 32 -0.37 3.82 -1.05
CA SER A 32 -0.57 5.00 -1.88
C SER A 32 -1.93 4.89 -2.56
N GLY A 33 -2.53 6.04 -2.85
CA GLY A 33 -3.83 6.10 -3.48
C GLY A 33 -4.95 6.29 -2.48
N ALA A 34 -6.10 6.68 -2.98
CA ALA A 34 -7.34 6.82 -2.21
C ALA A 34 -8.54 6.45 -3.07
N GLY A 35 -8.29 5.76 -4.18
CA GLY A 35 -9.34 5.23 -5.03
C GLY A 35 -9.88 3.91 -4.46
N ASN A 36 -10.73 3.25 -5.24
CA ASN A 36 -11.42 2.06 -4.76
C ASN A 36 -10.47 0.94 -4.35
N VAL A 37 -9.43 0.68 -5.16
CA VAL A 37 -8.49 -0.39 -4.83
C VAL A 37 -7.79 -0.09 -3.51
N ALA A 38 -7.32 1.15 -3.34
CA ALA A 38 -6.62 1.56 -2.11
C ALA A 38 -7.54 1.47 -0.90
N ILE A 39 -8.77 1.96 -1.02
CA ILE A 39 -9.73 1.95 0.09
C ILE A 39 -10.01 0.52 0.55
N TYR A 40 -10.29 -0.39 -0.39
CA TYR A 40 -10.59 -1.78 -0.02
C TYR A 40 -9.36 -2.52 0.48
N ALA A 41 -8.18 -2.18 -0.04
CA ALA A 41 -6.94 -2.75 0.48
C ALA A 41 -6.72 -2.32 1.93
N ILE A 42 -6.95 -1.05 2.23
CA ILE A 42 -6.83 -0.54 3.60
C ILE A 42 -7.82 -1.25 4.52
N GLN A 43 -9.07 -1.36 4.06
CA GLN A 43 -10.12 -2.03 4.85
C GLN A 43 -9.71 -3.47 5.18
N LYS A 44 -9.26 -4.21 4.17
CA LYS A 44 -8.88 -5.61 4.36
C LYS A 44 -7.66 -5.76 5.25
N ALA A 45 -6.68 -4.87 5.11
CA ALA A 45 -5.49 -4.90 5.94
C ALA A 45 -5.86 -4.74 7.42
N HIS A 46 -6.77 -3.82 7.72
CA HIS A 46 -7.23 -3.64 9.11
C HIS A 46 -7.95 -4.88 9.61
N GLN A 47 -8.73 -5.55 8.76
CA GLN A 47 -9.41 -6.78 9.15
C GLN A 47 -8.43 -7.89 9.48
N MET A 48 -7.26 -7.87 8.87
CA MET A 48 -6.20 -8.87 9.12
C MET A 48 -5.33 -8.52 10.32
N GLY A 49 -5.60 -7.40 10.98
CA GLY A 49 -4.85 -6.98 12.16
C GLY A 49 -3.67 -6.07 11.89
N ALA A 50 -3.47 -5.66 10.64
CA ALA A 50 -2.43 -4.70 10.28
C ALA A 50 -2.95 -3.28 10.46
N LYS A 51 -2.02 -2.33 10.55
CA LYS A 51 -2.37 -0.90 10.67
C LYS A 51 -1.88 -0.18 9.42
N VAL A 52 -2.81 0.39 8.64
CA VAL A 52 -2.46 1.22 7.50
C VAL A 52 -2.42 2.67 7.95
N VAL A 53 -1.29 3.32 7.76
CA VAL A 53 -1.06 4.67 8.30
C VAL A 53 -1.04 5.77 7.24
N THR A 54 -1.15 5.43 5.95
CA THR A 54 -1.12 6.45 4.89
C THR A 54 -2.17 6.17 3.81
N CYS A 55 -2.53 7.25 3.11
CA CYS A 55 -3.22 7.18 1.83
C CYS A 55 -2.80 8.43 1.07
N SER A 56 -3.05 8.47 -0.24
CA SER A 56 -2.65 9.62 -1.04
C SER A 56 -3.59 9.86 -2.20
N ASP A 57 -3.58 11.10 -2.71
CA ASP A 57 -4.28 11.44 -3.96
C ASP A 57 -3.32 12.27 -4.83
N SER A 58 -3.83 12.84 -5.91
CA SER A 58 -2.98 13.56 -6.86
C SER A 58 -2.37 14.84 -6.29
N THR A 59 -2.89 15.36 -5.18
CA THR A 59 -2.43 16.62 -4.61
C THR A 59 -1.56 16.47 -3.37
N GLY A 60 -1.69 15.34 -2.66
CA GLY A 60 -0.92 15.14 -1.43
C GLY A 60 -1.20 13.82 -0.78
N TRP A 61 -0.77 13.67 0.46
CA TRP A 61 -0.91 12.41 1.18
C TRP A 61 -1.17 12.65 2.65
N ILE A 62 -1.74 11.63 3.28
CA ILE A 62 -2.08 11.64 4.70
C ILE A 62 -1.17 10.64 5.43
N TYR A 63 -0.66 11.07 6.57
CA TYR A 63 -0.04 10.19 7.55
C TYR A 63 -0.90 10.23 8.81
N ASP A 64 -1.42 9.07 9.20
CA ASP A 64 -2.26 8.93 10.38
C ASP A 64 -1.69 7.82 11.25
N PRO A 65 -0.90 8.16 12.27
CA PRO A 65 -0.22 7.13 13.09
C PRO A 65 -1.20 6.23 13.85
N GLU A 66 -2.44 6.63 14.00
CA GLU A 66 -3.46 5.80 14.66
C GLU A 66 -4.15 4.85 13.69
N GLY A 67 -3.80 4.92 12.42
CA GLY A 67 -4.40 4.11 11.37
C GLY A 67 -5.47 4.89 10.62
N ILE A 68 -5.54 4.65 9.31
CA ILE A 68 -6.49 5.34 8.45
C ILE A 68 -7.92 4.92 8.82
N ASP A 69 -8.79 5.89 9.02
CA ASP A 69 -10.21 5.65 9.28
C ASP A 69 -10.90 5.41 7.92
N VAL A 70 -11.19 4.16 7.64
CA VAL A 70 -11.75 3.76 6.34
C VAL A 70 -13.10 4.41 6.09
N ASP A 71 -13.94 4.47 7.10
CA ASP A 71 -15.29 5.06 6.95
C ASP A 71 -15.20 6.54 6.60
N LEU A 72 -14.31 7.27 7.27
CA LEU A 72 -14.10 8.67 6.98
C LEU A 72 -13.49 8.85 5.59
N LEU A 73 -12.54 7.99 5.21
CA LEU A 73 -11.92 8.05 3.90
C LEU A 73 -12.96 7.82 2.80
N LYS A 74 -13.84 6.84 2.98
CA LYS A 74 -14.92 6.57 2.04
C LYS A 74 -15.85 7.78 1.92
N GLU A 75 -16.20 8.39 3.04
CA GLU A 75 -17.06 9.56 3.03
C GLU A 75 -16.41 10.69 2.23
N VAL A 76 -15.14 10.97 2.48
CA VAL A 76 -14.44 12.06 1.80
C VAL A 76 -14.31 11.79 0.30
N LYS A 77 -13.94 10.58 -0.08
CA LYS A 77 -13.64 10.29 -1.49
C LYS A 77 -14.84 9.84 -2.31
N GLU A 78 -15.72 9.04 -1.74
CA GLU A 78 -16.85 8.47 -2.50
C GLU A 78 -18.12 9.30 -2.39
N VAL A 79 -18.39 9.85 -1.24
CA VAL A 79 -19.62 10.63 -1.00
C VAL A 79 -19.41 12.09 -1.35
N LYS A 80 -18.42 12.72 -0.74
CA LYS A 80 -18.13 14.15 -0.96
C LYS A 80 -17.29 14.40 -2.19
N ARG A 81 -16.57 13.39 -2.67
CA ARG A 81 -15.63 13.50 -3.78
C ARG A 81 -14.64 14.63 -3.58
N ALA A 82 -14.20 14.79 -2.33
CA ALA A 82 -13.31 15.85 -1.91
C ALA A 82 -11.85 15.36 -1.88
N ARG A 83 -10.97 16.30 -1.60
CA ARG A 83 -9.54 15.98 -1.48
C ARG A 83 -9.22 15.53 -0.06
N LEU A 84 -8.04 14.96 0.11
CA LEU A 84 -7.62 14.43 1.42
C LEU A 84 -7.44 15.51 2.47
N THR A 85 -7.38 16.79 2.07
CA THR A 85 -7.40 17.89 3.04
C THR A 85 -8.64 17.83 3.93
N GLU A 86 -9.77 17.39 3.36
CA GLU A 86 -11.01 17.22 4.12
C GLU A 86 -10.88 16.12 5.17
N TYR A 87 -10.18 15.05 4.83
CA TYR A 87 -9.90 13.96 5.78
C TYR A 87 -9.11 14.52 6.96
N ALA A 88 -8.04 15.25 6.68
CA ALA A 88 -7.18 15.80 7.73
C ALA A 88 -7.94 16.79 8.62
N ALA A 89 -8.84 17.58 8.01
CA ALA A 89 -9.64 18.53 8.78
C ALA A 89 -10.58 17.84 9.74
N ALA A 90 -11.05 16.64 9.40
CA ALA A 90 -12.03 15.90 10.20
C ALA A 90 -11.39 14.94 11.20
N ARG A 91 -10.08 14.69 11.11
CA ARG A 91 -9.43 13.69 11.95
C ARG A 91 -8.18 14.28 12.63
N PRO A 92 -8.24 14.49 13.95
CA PRO A 92 -7.15 15.17 14.68
C PRO A 92 -5.79 14.47 14.60
N SER A 93 -5.76 13.14 14.47
CA SER A 93 -4.50 12.40 14.42
C SER A 93 -3.85 12.43 13.03
N ALA A 94 -4.57 12.88 12.01
CA ALA A 94 -4.08 12.87 10.63
C ALA A 94 -3.26 14.11 10.31
N GLU A 95 -2.17 13.89 9.55
CA GLU A 95 -1.33 14.98 9.03
C GLU A 95 -1.44 14.98 7.51
N TYR A 96 -1.69 16.14 6.94
CA TYR A 96 -1.73 16.29 5.49
C TYR A 96 -0.41 16.88 4.99
N HIS A 97 0.14 16.26 3.94
CA HIS A 97 1.37 16.74 3.29
C HIS A 97 1.11 16.89 1.80
N GLU A 98 1.50 18.02 1.23
CA GLU A 98 1.39 18.22 -0.20
C GLU A 98 2.44 17.43 -0.95
N GLY A 99 2.12 17.06 -2.20
CA GLY A 99 3.07 16.39 -3.07
C GLY A 99 3.16 14.90 -2.80
N ARG A 100 4.34 14.35 -2.98
CA ARG A 100 4.60 12.92 -2.83
C ARG A 100 5.45 12.68 -1.59
N GLY A 101 5.25 11.55 -0.94
CA GLY A 101 6.04 11.28 0.24
C GLY A 101 5.63 10.09 1.09
N VAL A 102 4.61 9.34 0.68
CA VAL A 102 4.15 8.21 1.49
C VAL A 102 5.26 7.19 1.77
N TRP A 103 6.20 7.06 0.84
CA TRP A 103 7.27 6.07 0.97
C TRP A 103 8.35 6.47 1.97
N GLN A 104 8.27 7.66 2.54
CA GLN A 104 9.19 8.10 3.60
C GLN A 104 8.81 7.55 4.96
N ILE A 105 7.59 7.09 5.11
CA ILE A 105 7.08 6.59 6.39
C ILE A 105 7.59 5.18 6.63
N LYS A 106 8.11 4.94 7.83
CA LYS A 106 8.60 3.60 8.20
C LYS A 106 7.45 2.61 8.20
N CYS A 107 7.65 1.47 7.55
CA CYS A 107 6.62 0.44 7.46
C CYS A 107 7.24 -0.94 7.30
N ASP A 108 6.41 -1.96 7.52
CA ASP A 108 6.78 -3.34 7.26
C ASP A 108 6.37 -3.76 5.87
N ILE A 109 5.27 -3.21 5.37
CA ILE A 109 4.68 -3.57 4.07
C ILE A 109 4.31 -2.31 3.32
N ALA A 110 4.65 -2.26 2.03
CA ALA A 110 4.28 -1.14 1.16
C ALA A 110 3.36 -1.65 0.06
N LEU A 111 2.23 -0.97 -0.14
CA LEU A 111 1.22 -1.35 -1.12
C LEU A 111 0.97 -0.18 -2.08
N PRO A 112 1.72 -0.09 -3.19
CA PRO A 112 1.48 0.96 -4.18
C PRO A 112 0.18 0.68 -4.93
N CYS A 113 -0.83 1.50 -4.70
CA CYS A 113 -2.18 1.32 -5.25
C CYS A 113 -2.68 2.51 -6.04
N ALA A 114 -1.83 3.47 -6.36
CA ALA A 114 -2.27 4.70 -7.01
C ALA A 114 -2.04 4.72 -8.51
N THR A 115 -0.81 4.96 -8.94
CA THR A 115 -0.51 5.20 -10.34
C THR A 115 0.75 4.48 -10.79
N GLN A 116 0.92 4.47 -12.11
CA GLN A 116 2.12 3.94 -12.75
C GLN A 116 3.32 4.82 -12.39
N ASN A 117 4.47 4.20 -12.18
CA ASN A 117 5.75 4.88 -11.91
C ASN A 117 5.70 5.81 -10.70
N GLU A 118 4.99 5.43 -9.66
CA GLU A 118 4.93 6.25 -8.44
C GLU A 118 6.00 5.89 -7.40
N LEU A 119 6.54 4.69 -7.47
CA LEU A 119 7.60 4.26 -6.56
C LEU A 119 8.91 4.21 -7.33
N LEU A 120 9.75 5.23 -7.11
CA LEU A 120 10.99 5.42 -7.84
C LEU A 120 12.17 4.86 -7.06
N ILE A 121 13.35 4.88 -7.67
CA ILE A 121 14.54 4.31 -7.03
C ILE A 121 14.85 4.96 -5.69
N ASP A 122 14.69 6.28 -5.56
CA ASP A 122 14.94 6.96 -4.29
C ASP A 122 13.94 6.53 -3.23
N ASP A 123 12.71 6.27 -3.63
CA ASP A 123 11.67 5.77 -2.71
C ASP A 123 12.00 4.35 -2.25
N ALA A 124 12.52 3.52 -3.16
CA ALA A 124 12.93 2.16 -2.81
C ALA A 124 14.07 2.20 -1.78
N LYS A 125 15.03 3.09 -1.99
CA LYS A 125 16.13 3.25 -1.03
C LYS A 125 15.62 3.66 0.35
N GLN A 126 14.64 4.57 0.38
CA GLN A 126 14.03 5.02 1.62
C GLN A 126 13.31 3.86 2.32
N LEU A 127 12.55 3.08 1.58
CA LEU A 127 11.83 1.93 2.13
C LEU A 127 12.80 0.90 2.72
N VAL A 128 13.86 0.58 2.01
CA VAL A 128 14.87 -0.37 2.49
C VAL A 128 15.54 0.16 3.74
N ALA A 129 15.89 1.44 3.76
CA ALA A 129 16.53 2.06 4.93
C ALA A 129 15.62 2.00 6.16
N ASN A 130 14.30 2.03 5.93
CA ASN A 130 13.31 1.97 7.00
C ASN A 130 12.91 0.53 7.38
N GLY A 131 13.48 -0.47 6.71
CA GLY A 131 13.28 -1.86 7.11
C GLY A 131 12.05 -2.53 6.51
N VAL A 132 11.59 -2.07 5.34
CA VAL A 132 10.42 -2.68 4.68
C VAL A 132 10.69 -4.17 4.40
N LYS A 133 9.69 -5.01 4.66
CA LYS A 133 9.79 -6.46 4.42
C LYS A 133 9.22 -6.86 3.07
N ALA A 134 8.11 -6.25 2.68
CA ALA A 134 7.39 -6.66 1.47
C ALA A 134 6.85 -5.45 0.72
N VAL A 135 6.84 -5.55 -0.61
CA VAL A 135 6.21 -4.56 -1.49
C VAL A 135 5.29 -5.36 -2.43
N CYS A 136 4.00 -5.09 -2.37
CA CYS A 136 3.00 -5.78 -3.19
C CYS A 136 2.20 -4.74 -3.97
N GLU A 137 2.27 -4.82 -5.29
CA GLU A 137 1.66 -3.81 -6.16
C GLU A 137 0.15 -4.02 -6.32
N GLY A 138 -0.63 -3.00 -6.03
CA GLY A 138 -2.07 -3.00 -6.26
C GLY A 138 -2.46 -2.23 -7.51
N ALA A 139 -1.52 -1.49 -8.09
CA ALA A 139 -1.73 -0.77 -9.34
C ALA A 139 -0.98 -1.45 -10.46
N ASN A 140 -1.10 -0.91 -11.67
CA ASN A 140 -0.38 -1.44 -12.82
C ASN A 140 0.99 -0.76 -12.91
N MET A 141 2.05 -1.55 -12.70
CA MET A 141 3.44 -1.09 -12.80
C MET A 141 3.73 0.21 -12.03
N PRO A 142 3.36 0.28 -10.74
CA PRO A 142 3.64 1.50 -9.97
C PRO A 142 5.12 1.65 -9.63
N THR A 143 5.87 0.55 -9.57
CA THR A 143 7.28 0.54 -9.20
C THR A 143 8.12 0.52 -10.47
N THR A 144 9.10 1.42 -10.56
CA THR A 144 10.00 1.43 -11.72
C THR A 144 10.88 0.18 -11.72
N ILE A 145 11.44 -0.15 -12.87
CA ILE A 145 12.32 -1.31 -13.00
C ILE A 145 13.52 -1.19 -12.08
N GLU A 146 14.11 0.00 -12.03
CA GLU A 146 15.27 0.24 -11.15
C GLU A 146 14.92 0.05 -9.69
N ALA A 147 13.76 0.56 -9.28
CA ALA A 147 13.29 0.42 -7.90
C ALA A 147 13.00 -1.05 -7.58
N THR A 148 12.37 -1.77 -8.51
CA THR A 148 12.09 -3.19 -8.34
C THR A 148 13.38 -3.98 -8.12
N GLU A 149 14.36 -3.74 -8.96
CA GLU A 149 15.66 -4.44 -8.85
C GLU A 149 16.33 -4.14 -7.51
N TYR A 150 16.31 -2.87 -7.10
CA TYR A 150 16.92 -2.48 -5.83
C TYR A 150 16.24 -3.18 -4.66
N LEU A 151 14.92 -3.22 -4.66
CA LEU A 151 14.15 -3.89 -3.59
C LEU A 151 14.51 -5.37 -3.53
N GLN A 152 14.52 -6.04 -4.66
CA GLN A 152 14.83 -7.48 -4.72
C GLN A 152 16.26 -7.77 -4.28
N GLU A 153 17.20 -6.93 -4.70
CA GLU A 153 18.61 -7.09 -4.33
C GLU A 153 18.85 -6.93 -2.83
N ASN A 154 17.99 -6.17 -2.17
CA ASN A 154 18.09 -5.93 -0.74
C ASN A 154 17.22 -6.86 0.08
N GLY A 155 16.70 -7.93 -0.53
CA GLY A 155 15.97 -8.97 0.18
C GLY A 155 14.51 -8.64 0.47
N VAL A 156 13.96 -7.62 -0.15
CA VAL A 156 12.55 -7.28 0.02
C VAL A 156 11.69 -8.24 -0.80
N TRP A 157 10.63 -8.75 -0.18
CA TRP A 157 9.71 -9.67 -0.86
C TRP A 157 8.82 -8.84 -1.78
N PHE A 158 8.91 -9.06 -3.08
CA PHE A 158 8.23 -8.22 -4.07
C PHE A 158 7.25 -9.02 -4.91
N VAL A 159 6.02 -8.50 -5.07
CA VAL A 159 5.01 -9.11 -5.93
C VAL A 159 4.44 -8.03 -6.85
N GLY A 160 4.54 -8.26 -8.15
CA GLY A 160 4.05 -7.31 -9.15
C GLY A 160 2.54 -7.29 -9.26
N GLY A 161 2.01 -6.16 -9.74
CA GLY A 161 0.57 -5.97 -9.87
C GLY A 161 -0.10 -6.96 -10.80
N LYS A 162 0.61 -7.43 -11.82
CA LYS A 162 0.06 -8.45 -12.72
C LYS A 162 -0.23 -9.76 -12.00
N ALA A 163 0.67 -10.15 -11.09
CA ALA A 163 0.47 -11.36 -10.31
C ALA A 163 -0.72 -11.20 -9.37
N ALA A 164 -0.84 -10.04 -8.75
CA ALA A 164 -1.94 -9.77 -7.83
C ALA A 164 -3.28 -9.80 -8.56
N ASN A 165 -3.32 -9.27 -9.79
CA ASN A 165 -4.56 -9.23 -10.58
C ASN A 165 -4.92 -10.57 -11.19
N ALA A 166 -3.95 -11.45 -11.36
CA ALA A 166 -4.14 -12.71 -12.07
C ALA A 166 -4.65 -13.85 -11.19
N GLY A 167 -4.91 -13.61 -9.92
CA GLY A 167 -5.46 -14.64 -9.04
C GLY A 167 -4.57 -15.87 -8.92
N GLY A 168 -4.97 -16.97 -9.53
CA GLY A 168 -4.23 -18.24 -9.44
C GLY A 168 -2.80 -18.20 -9.93
N VAL A 169 -2.51 -17.32 -10.88
CA VAL A 169 -1.14 -17.18 -11.41
C VAL A 169 -0.21 -16.58 -10.37
N ALA A 170 -0.78 -15.83 -9.43
CA ALA A 170 0.01 -15.20 -8.37
C ALA A 170 0.77 -16.24 -7.54
N THR A 171 0.15 -17.38 -7.28
CA THR A 171 0.81 -18.45 -6.53
C THR A 171 2.07 -18.94 -7.25
N SER A 172 1.97 -19.15 -8.55
CA SER A 172 3.11 -19.58 -9.35
C SER A 172 4.22 -18.53 -9.33
N ALA A 173 3.85 -17.26 -9.40
CA ALA A 173 4.84 -16.19 -9.35
C ALA A 173 5.60 -16.19 -8.03
N LEU A 174 4.92 -16.45 -6.92
CA LEU A 174 5.54 -16.52 -5.62
C LEU A 174 6.51 -17.72 -5.52
N GLU A 175 6.11 -18.85 -6.07
CA GLU A 175 6.95 -20.04 -6.05
C GLU A 175 8.24 -19.85 -6.83
N MET A 176 8.19 -19.06 -7.89
CA MET A 176 9.34 -18.83 -8.75
C MET A 176 10.31 -17.80 -8.19
N SER A 177 9.84 -17.00 -7.27
CA SER A 177 10.69 -15.98 -6.69
C SER A 177 11.37 -16.44 -5.41
#